data_1f0c9d9a6cbb98359cd0f73f3e56485a
#
_entry.id   1f0c9d9a6cbb98359cd0f73f3e56485a
#
_cell.length_a   1.000
_cell.length_b   1.000
_cell.length_c   1.000
_cell.angle_alpha   90.00
_cell.angle_beta   90.00
_cell.angle_gamma   90.00
#
_symmetry.space_group_name_H-M   'P 1'
#
loop_
_entity.id
_entity.type
_entity.pdbx_description
1 polymer ?
#
loop_
_entity_poly.entity_id
_entity_poly.type
_entity_poly.pdbx_seq_one_letter_code
_entity_poly.pdbx_strand_id
1 'polypeptide(L)'
;MLKGKSSNKKISRPIVSLAIIGITLGIAVMLLSVSIATGFQKEIRDKVIGFGSHIQITPEFGNLSFESTPMLADQPFLKDIANEEKVKHIQNFAYKPAIIQTRGDQKKEIQGVIFKGITQDFDPSFFQENLVAGKIPIYTNETINDSILISSYVAKKLTLELNEKVTTYFVKEAGPKERNLIIAGIYETGMEDFDKQFAIIDINHIRKLNNWGITANLFLKDECRHGFPVVEAQVVGGNENYRYSWNGGSYSDEYEIIICPIKDTTIMLVATDFESYSYLDEPAPNSIADTAWLTISVDNTISCDCSSSDMVIDFDVVDDNTLKYNFNGNTITTTLKTSGGSAKYYTGGFEILLKDYNDLFIANDLIKKHTTREFSVSTITERNEEIFNWLSMLDLNVYIIIGLMILVAIINMTSALLVIILERTQMIGILKALGQGNWSIRKIFLYNGGYLITKGMLYGNILAIGMIVLQNQFHILTLPQANYYVSVVPMSFPVTALVLVDVCAFVLCFIALVLPSYMITRISPV
;
A
#
# COMPACT_ATOMS: atom_id res chain seq x y z
N MET A 1 23.83 59.50 -54.79
CA MET A 1 23.66 58.19 -55.45
C MET A 1 24.80 57.27 -55.03
N LEU A 2 24.57 56.36 -54.17
CA LEU A 2 25.31 55.08 -54.04
C LEU A 2 24.44 54.08 -53.27
N LYS A 3 23.62 53.38 -54.03
CA LYS A 3 22.96 52.15 -53.54
C LYS A 3 24.00 51.05 -53.41
N GLY A 4 24.70 50.97 -52.26
CA GLY A 4 25.46 49.80 -51.88
C GLY A 4 24.51 48.68 -51.51
N LYS A 5 24.26 47.68 -52.36
CA LYS A 5 23.55 46.45 -52.11
C LYS A 5 24.23 45.71 -50.94
N SER A 6 23.67 45.79 -49.77
CA SER A 6 24.07 44.97 -48.62
C SER A 6 23.76 43.48 -48.91
N SER A 7 24.75 42.83 -49.55
CA SER A 7 24.70 41.38 -49.81
C SER A 7 24.93 40.51 -48.58
N ASN A 8 25.45 41.08 -47.47
CA ASN A 8 25.86 40.30 -46.29
C ASN A 8 24.76 40.03 -45.22
N LYS A 9 23.52 40.50 -45.45
CA LYS A 9 22.43 40.26 -44.50
C LYS A 9 21.78 38.86 -44.58
N LYS A 10 22.19 38.02 -45.56
CA LYS A 10 21.51 36.72 -45.82
C LYS A 10 22.10 35.53 -45.10
N ILE A 11 23.33 35.57 -44.58
CA ILE A 11 23.99 34.36 -44.02
C ILE A 11 23.86 34.26 -42.49
N SER A 12 23.88 35.36 -41.73
CA SER A 12 23.77 35.33 -40.24
C SER A 12 22.41 34.93 -39.71
N ARG A 13 21.33 35.30 -40.40
CA ARG A 13 19.96 34.94 -39.94
C ARG A 13 19.71 33.44 -39.86
N PRO A 14 20.08 32.60 -40.86
CA PRO A 14 19.90 31.15 -40.77
C PRO A 14 20.71 30.52 -39.65
N ILE A 15 21.94 30.95 -39.41
CA ILE A 15 22.83 30.39 -38.37
C ILE A 15 22.29 30.70 -36.97
N VAL A 16 21.87 31.95 -36.72
CA VAL A 16 21.24 32.35 -35.47
C VAL A 16 19.94 31.59 -35.24
N SER A 17 19.12 31.40 -36.29
CA SER A 17 17.88 30.59 -36.18
C SER A 17 18.20 29.14 -35.86
N LEU A 18 19.22 28.54 -36.49
CA LEU A 18 19.64 27.17 -36.21
C LEU A 18 20.10 27.00 -34.76
N ALA A 19 20.85 27.98 -34.23
CA ALA A 19 21.24 27.97 -32.82
C ALA A 19 20.07 28.05 -31.87
N ILE A 20 19.09 28.94 -32.13
CA ILE A 20 17.87 29.03 -31.32
C ILE A 20 17.09 27.71 -31.36
N ILE A 21 16.92 27.11 -32.56
CA ILE A 21 16.23 25.81 -32.69
C ILE A 21 16.97 24.72 -31.92
N GLY A 22 18.30 24.67 -31.99
CA GLY A 22 19.10 23.68 -31.24
C GLY A 22 18.93 23.81 -29.72
N ILE A 23 18.92 25.04 -29.18
CA ILE A 23 18.65 25.28 -27.76
C ILE A 23 17.21 24.93 -27.42
N THR A 24 16.25 25.32 -28.25
CA THR A 24 14.82 25.01 -28.06
C THR A 24 14.60 23.51 -27.95
N LEU A 25 15.15 22.74 -28.89
CA LEU A 25 15.02 21.27 -28.85
C LEU A 25 15.75 20.67 -27.65
N GLY A 26 16.96 21.15 -27.33
CA GLY A 26 17.73 20.69 -26.19
C GLY A 26 16.99 20.87 -24.87
N ILE A 27 16.46 22.06 -24.61
CA ILE A 27 15.65 22.37 -23.43
C ILE A 27 14.37 21.52 -23.42
N ALA A 28 13.65 21.44 -24.54
CA ALA A 28 12.42 20.65 -24.60
C ALA A 28 12.69 19.17 -24.26
N VAL A 29 13.74 18.57 -24.80
CA VAL A 29 14.10 17.17 -24.50
C VAL A 29 14.48 16.99 -23.02
N MET A 30 15.27 17.92 -22.44
CA MET A 30 15.63 17.85 -21.02
C MET A 30 14.39 17.90 -20.12
N LEU A 31 13.48 18.84 -20.35
CA LEU A 31 12.26 19.00 -19.56
C LEU A 31 11.32 17.81 -19.73
N LEU A 32 11.16 17.30 -20.95
CA LEU A 32 10.35 16.10 -21.20
C LEU A 32 10.94 14.86 -20.53
N SER A 33 12.26 14.67 -20.56
CA SER A 33 12.92 13.55 -19.91
C SER A 33 12.68 13.56 -18.39
N VAL A 34 12.80 14.72 -17.75
CA VAL A 34 12.49 14.88 -16.32
C VAL A 34 11.02 14.62 -16.05
N SER A 35 10.11 15.19 -16.85
CA SER A 35 8.67 15.04 -16.70
C SER A 35 8.22 13.57 -16.82
N ILE A 36 8.74 12.84 -17.80
CA ILE A 36 8.44 11.42 -18.00
C ILE A 36 8.98 10.59 -16.84
N ALA A 37 10.25 10.75 -16.46
CA ALA A 37 10.85 9.96 -15.40
C ALA A 37 10.16 10.17 -14.05
N THR A 38 9.93 11.43 -13.67
CA THR A 38 9.22 11.74 -12.40
C THR A 38 7.77 11.31 -12.43
N GLY A 39 7.09 11.40 -13.57
CA GLY A 39 5.72 10.91 -13.77
C GLY A 39 5.65 9.39 -13.61
N PHE A 40 6.58 8.69 -14.26
CA PHE A 40 6.66 7.24 -14.23
C PHE A 40 6.97 6.71 -12.82
N GLN A 41 7.96 7.29 -12.16
CA GLN A 41 8.30 6.94 -10.77
C GLN A 41 7.15 7.15 -9.82
N LYS A 42 6.43 8.28 -9.95
CA LYS A 42 5.28 8.59 -9.12
C LYS A 42 4.16 7.57 -9.32
N GLU A 43 3.78 7.30 -10.56
CA GLU A 43 2.67 6.40 -10.89
C GLU A 43 2.91 4.98 -10.36
N ILE A 44 4.10 4.42 -10.59
CA ILE A 44 4.43 3.07 -10.12
C ILE A 44 4.51 3.03 -8.60
N ARG A 45 5.16 4.01 -7.99
CA ARG A 45 5.26 4.12 -6.53
C ARG A 45 3.89 4.18 -5.87
N ASP A 46 2.99 5.02 -6.39
CA ASP A 46 1.64 5.19 -5.84
C ASP A 46 0.82 3.89 -5.95
N LYS A 47 1.01 3.12 -7.02
CA LYS A 47 0.41 1.77 -7.17
C LYS A 47 0.97 0.77 -6.15
N VAL A 48 2.29 0.70 -5.98
CA VAL A 48 2.90 -0.22 -4.99
C VAL A 48 2.47 0.13 -3.57
N ILE A 49 2.40 1.43 -3.23
CA ILE A 49 1.90 1.92 -1.94
C ILE A 49 0.42 1.55 -1.75
N GLY A 50 -0.39 1.62 -2.80
CA GLY A 50 -1.81 1.27 -2.75
C GLY A 50 -2.06 -0.18 -2.32
N PHE A 51 -1.18 -1.11 -2.68
CA PHE A 51 -1.26 -2.50 -2.22
C PHE A 51 -0.77 -2.71 -0.79
N GLY A 52 0.35 -2.11 -0.42
CA GLY A 52 1.08 -2.46 0.78
C GLY A 52 1.40 -1.30 1.73
N SER A 53 0.79 -0.12 1.53
CA SER A 53 1.06 1.11 2.29
C SER A 53 2.54 1.56 2.31
N HIS A 54 2.84 2.67 2.97
CA HIS A 54 4.21 3.22 3.04
C HIS A 54 5.11 2.43 3.99
N ILE A 55 4.59 2.08 5.18
CA ILE A 55 5.32 1.38 6.23
C ILE A 55 4.41 0.28 6.78
N GLN A 56 4.99 -0.88 7.07
CA GLN A 56 4.32 -1.98 7.78
C GLN A 56 5.03 -2.28 9.09
N ILE A 57 4.23 -2.58 10.11
CA ILE A 57 4.68 -3.11 11.39
C ILE A 57 4.15 -4.54 11.50
N THR A 58 5.04 -5.50 11.68
CA THR A 58 4.73 -6.93 11.83
C THR A 58 5.52 -7.52 13.00
N PRO A 59 5.15 -8.68 13.53
CA PRO A 59 6.00 -9.37 14.51
C PRO A 59 7.39 -9.64 13.96
N GLU A 60 8.46 -9.47 14.78
CA GLU A 60 9.88 -9.62 14.37
C GLU A 60 10.17 -11.02 13.83
N PHE A 61 9.62 -12.06 14.46
CA PHE A 61 9.76 -13.45 14.03
C PHE A 61 8.66 -13.89 13.07
N GLY A 62 8.00 -12.93 12.42
CA GLY A 62 7.01 -13.18 11.39
C GLY A 62 7.65 -13.95 10.24
N ASN A 63 6.94 -14.96 9.75
CA ASN A 63 7.38 -15.80 8.66
C ASN A 63 7.66 -14.94 7.41
N LEU A 64 8.73 -15.22 6.67
CA LEU A 64 9.00 -14.63 5.35
C LEU A 64 7.94 -15.00 4.29
N SER A 65 7.04 -15.93 4.62
CA SER A 65 5.87 -16.27 3.80
C SER A 65 4.74 -15.25 4.00
N PHE A 66 3.85 -15.14 3.02
CA PHE A 66 2.62 -14.33 3.14
C PHE A 66 1.58 -14.98 4.07
N GLU A 67 2.04 -15.62 5.15
CA GLU A 67 1.20 -16.10 6.23
C GLU A 67 1.47 -15.29 7.48
N SER A 68 0.50 -14.47 7.89
CA SER A 68 0.67 -13.58 9.02
C SER A 68 0.65 -14.34 10.34
N THR A 69 1.58 -14.01 11.23
CA THR A 69 1.54 -14.39 12.66
C THR A 69 0.64 -13.44 13.43
N PRO A 70 -0.08 -13.92 14.46
CA PRO A 70 -0.98 -13.06 15.24
C PRO A 70 -0.23 -12.07 16.12
N MET A 71 -0.75 -10.86 16.22
CA MET A 71 -0.39 -9.85 17.20
C MET A 71 -1.65 -9.13 17.70
N LEU A 72 -1.59 -8.52 18.89
CA LEU A 72 -2.71 -7.74 19.40
C LEU A 72 -2.94 -6.50 18.55
N ALA A 73 -4.21 -6.26 18.21
CA ALA A 73 -4.61 -5.09 17.43
C ALA A 73 -4.57 -3.78 18.24
N ASP A 74 -4.66 -3.86 19.56
CA ASP A 74 -4.52 -2.71 20.47
C ASP A 74 -3.10 -2.68 21.04
N GLN A 75 -2.24 -1.90 20.40
CA GLN A 75 -0.85 -1.71 20.82
C GLN A 75 -0.66 -0.30 21.39
N PRO A 76 0.03 -0.16 22.53
CA PRO A 76 0.26 1.15 23.15
C PRO A 76 0.89 2.18 22.21
N PHE A 77 1.85 1.76 21.37
CA PHE A 77 2.58 2.62 20.45
C PHE A 77 1.72 3.20 19.31
N LEU A 78 0.56 2.60 19.02
CA LEU A 78 -0.30 3.10 17.92
C LEU A 78 -0.84 4.50 18.18
N LYS A 79 -1.10 4.84 19.45
CA LYS A 79 -1.58 6.18 19.83
C LYS A 79 -0.50 7.24 19.57
N ASP A 80 0.74 6.90 19.86
CA ASP A 80 1.87 7.81 19.64
C ASP A 80 2.12 7.99 18.14
N ILE A 81 2.12 6.89 17.38
CA ILE A 81 2.27 6.93 15.91
C ILE A 81 1.10 7.68 15.23
N ALA A 82 -0.13 7.51 15.70
CA ALA A 82 -1.29 8.21 15.14
C ALA A 82 -1.24 9.73 15.35
N ASN A 83 -0.55 10.19 16.39
CA ASN A 83 -0.36 11.61 16.67
C ASN A 83 0.79 12.25 15.87
N GLU A 84 1.61 11.46 15.17
CA GLU A 84 2.68 11.97 14.33
C GLU A 84 2.12 12.77 13.14
N GLU A 85 2.61 14.00 12.94
CA GLU A 85 2.11 14.91 11.90
C GLU A 85 2.18 14.33 10.48
N LYS A 86 3.17 13.46 10.23
CA LYS A 86 3.43 12.85 8.91
C LYS A 86 2.51 11.68 8.60
N VAL A 87 1.87 11.10 9.59
CA VAL A 87 0.97 9.97 9.43
C VAL A 87 -0.40 10.44 8.95
N LYS A 88 -0.91 9.80 7.90
CA LYS A 88 -2.24 10.04 7.35
C LYS A 88 -3.26 9.10 7.97
N HIS A 89 -2.93 7.79 8.03
CA HIS A 89 -3.85 6.73 8.44
C HIS A 89 -3.09 5.48 8.88
N ILE A 90 -3.68 4.74 9.82
CA ILE A 90 -3.20 3.43 10.28
C ILE A 90 -4.33 2.44 10.10
N GLN A 91 -4.03 1.28 9.53
CA GLN A 91 -5.02 0.22 9.29
C GLN A 91 -4.45 -1.16 9.60
N ASN A 92 -5.34 -2.06 9.99
CA ASN A 92 -5.02 -3.46 10.27
C ASN A 92 -4.99 -4.28 8.98
N PHE A 93 -4.12 -5.29 8.94
CA PHE A 93 -4.11 -6.26 7.86
C PHE A 93 -3.66 -7.65 8.32
N ALA A 94 -3.95 -8.65 7.50
CA ALA A 94 -3.35 -9.98 7.61
C ALA A 94 -3.25 -10.62 6.23
N TYR A 95 -2.25 -11.46 6.00
CA TYR A 95 -2.11 -12.22 4.76
C TYR A 95 -2.36 -13.70 4.99
N LYS A 96 -2.99 -14.36 4.01
CA LYS A 96 -3.16 -15.81 3.97
C LYS A 96 -3.11 -16.33 2.54
N PRO A 97 -2.17 -17.21 2.19
CA PRO A 97 -2.16 -17.87 0.89
C PRO A 97 -3.35 -18.82 0.72
N ALA A 98 -3.88 -18.87 -0.51
CA ALA A 98 -4.98 -19.74 -0.86
C ALA A 98 -4.95 -20.09 -2.35
N ILE A 99 -5.78 -21.06 -2.74
CA ILE A 99 -5.99 -21.47 -4.12
C ILE A 99 -7.48 -21.28 -4.44
N ILE A 100 -7.77 -20.44 -5.43
CA ILE A 100 -9.12 -20.31 -5.98
C ILE A 100 -9.31 -21.35 -7.08
N GLN A 101 -10.43 -22.05 -7.07
CA GLN A 101 -10.79 -23.06 -8.05
C GLN A 101 -12.15 -22.73 -8.69
N THR A 102 -12.22 -22.91 -10.01
CA THR A 102 -13.49 -22.79 -10.75
C THR A 102 -14.45 -23.91 -10.39
N ARG A 103 -15.76 -23.60 -10.39
CA ARG A 103 -16.84 -24.59 -10.29
C ARG A 103 -17.23 -25.04 -11.70
N GLY A 104 -16.93 -26.26 -12.08
CA GLY A 104 -17.37 -26.83 -13.36
C GLY A 104 -16.84 -28.23 -13.57
N ASP A 105 -17.63 -29.07 -14.27
CA ASP A 105 -17.31 -30.50 -14.45
C ASP A 105 -16.26 -30.75 -15.57
N GLN A 106 -16.00 -29.79 -16.47
CA GLN A 106 -15.21 -30.06 -17.67
C GLN A 106 -13.73 -29.67 -17.59
N LYS A 107 -13.34 -28.68 -16.81
CA LYS A 107 -11.93 -28.32 -16.58
C LYS A 107 -11.80 -27.47 -15.31
N LYS A 108 -11.27 -28.06 -14.26
CA LYS A 108 -10.99 -27.32 -13.02
C LYS A 108 -9.72 -26.50 -13.22
N GLU A 109 -9.88 -25.21 -13.44
CA GLU A 109 -8.76 -24.29 -13.45
C GLU A 109 -8.51 -23.78 -12.02
N ILE A 110 -7.23 -23.59 -11.68
CA ILE A 110 -6.79 -23.15 -10.36
C ILE A 110 -5.86 -21.94 -10.47
N GLN A 111 -5.96 -21.05 -9.49
CA GLN A 111 -5.04 -19.92 -9.34
C GLN A 111 -4.66 -19.76 -7.87
N GLY A 112 -3.34 -19.78 -7.61
CA GLY A 112 -2.80 -19.40 -6.31
C GLY A 112 -2.94 -17.89 -6.11
N VAL A 113 -3.44 -17.48 -4.95
CA VAL A 113 -3.60 -16.08 -4.56
C VAL A 113 -3.18 -15.88 -3.11
N ILE A 114 -2.82 -14.67 -2.76
CA ILE A 114 -2.60 -14.21 -1.40
C ILE A 114 -3.79 -13.33 -1.03
N PHE A 115 -4.60 -13.79 -0.09
CA PHE A 115 -5.64 -12.95 0.45
C PHE A 115 -5.06 -11.94 1.44
N LYS A 116 -5.33 -10.66 1.18
CA LYS A 116 -5.14 -9.58 2.14
C LYS A 116 -6.45 -9.40 2.89
N GLY A 117 -6.46 -9.81 4.15
CA GLY A 117 -7.57 -9.56 5.06
C GLY A 117 -7.52 -8.12 5.54
N ILE A 118 -8.63 -7.43 5.42
CA ILE A 118 -8.79 -6.03 5.84
C ILE A 118 -9.96 -5.89 6.81
N THR A 119 -9.95 -4.81 7.57
CA THR A 119 -10.96 -4.44 8.57
C THR A 119 -11.80 -3.24 8.10
N GLN A 120 -12.70 -2.76 8.94
CA GLN A 120 -13.55 -1.60 8.65
C GLN A 120 -12.75 -0.30 8.49
N ASP A 121 -11.58 -0.21 9.10
CA ASP A 121 -10.67 0.95 9.07
C ASP A 121 -9.79 1.03 7.83
N PHE A 122 -9.93 0.08 6.89
CA PHE A 122 -9.16 0.09 5.64
C PHE A 122 -9.51 1.27 4.74
N ASP A 123 -8.48 1.99 4.22
CA ASP A 123 -8.66 3.05 3.20
C ASP A 123 -8.92 2.42 1.82
N PRO A 124 -10.16 2.47 1.31
CA PRO A 124 -10.53 1.82 0.05
C PRO A 124 -10.15 2.62 -1.20
N SER A 125 -9.61 3.84 -1.05
CA SER A 125 -9.43 4.82 -2.14
C SER A 125 -8.70 4.22 -3.33
N PHE A 126 -7.58 3.52 -3.09
CA PHE A 126 -6.79 2.91 -4.14
C PHE A 126 -7.56 1.88 -4.96
N PHE A 127 -8.28 0.97 -4.30
CA PHE A 127 -9.08 -0.04 -4.99
C PHE A 127 -10.33 0.56 -5.64
N GLN A 128 -10.86 1.66 -5.09
CA GLN A 128 -12.00 2.36 -5.67
C GLN A 128 -11.64 3.05 -6.99
N GLU A 129 -10.45 3.65 -7.08
CA GLU A 129 -9.92 4.24 -8.31
C GLU A 129 -9.60 3.20 -9.39
N ASN A 130 -9.26 1.97 -8.99
CA ASN A 130 -8.91 0.87 -9.89
C ASN A 130 -10.03 -0.17 -10.04
N LEU A 131 -11.27 0.12 -9.61
CA LEU A 131 -12.39 -0.80 -9.71
C LEU A 131 -12.93 -0.84 -11.15
N VAL A 132 -12.95 -2.04 -11.74
CA VAL A 132 -13.46 -2.27 -13.10
C VAL A 132 -14.93 -2.64 -13.09
N ALA A 133 -15.36 -3.43 -12.10
CA ALA A 133 -16.74 -3.89 -12.01
C ALA A 133 -17.14 -4.21 -10.56
N GLY A 134 -18.43 -4.08 -10.23
CA GLY A 134 -18.95 -4.39 -8.90
C GLY A 134 -18.75 -3.30 -7.88
N LYS A 135 -18.50 -3.68 -6.64
CA LYS A 135 -18.29 -2.78 -5.50
C LYS A 135 -17.23 -3.36 -4.54
N ILE A 136 -16.58 -2.47 -3.76
CA ILE A 136 -15.71 -2.89 -2.68
C ILE A 136 -16.58 -3.37 -1.51
N PRO A 137 -16.37 -4.59 -1.00
CA PRO A 137 -17.11 -5.09 0.15
C PRO A 137 -16.81 -4.24 1.41
N ILE A 138 -17.84 -4.03 2.22
CA ILE A 138 -17.69 -3.43 3.54
C ILE A 138 -17.62 -4.57 4.56
N TYR A 139 -16.56 -4.57 5.36
CA TYR A 139 -16.35 -5.57 6.40
C TYR A 139 -16.59 -4.93 7.77
N THR A 140 -17.15 -5.72 8.69
CA THR A 140 -17.42 -5.30 10.06
C THR A 140 -16.68 -6.21 11.03
N ASN A 141 -16.46 -5.75 12.25
CA ASN A 141 -15.82 -6.60 13.26
C ASN A 141 -16.78 -7.64 13.89
N GLU A 142 -18.07 -7.53 13.63
CA GLU A 142 -19.10 -8.35 14.29
C GLU A 142 -19.50 -9.59 13.48
N THR A 143 -19.52 -9.48 12.15
CA THR A 143 -19.99 -10.55 11.26
C THR A 143 -18.98 -10.84 10.17
N ILE A 144 -18.75 -12.12 9.89
CA ILE A 144 -17.90 -12.55 8.78
C ILE A 144 -18.62 -12.33 7.46
N ASN A 145 -17.96 -11.66 6.52
CA ASN A 145 -18.49 -11.40 5.20
C ASN A 145 -17.75 -12.25 4.15
N ASP A 146 -18.47 -13.11 3.44
CA ASP A 146 -17.93 -14.01 2.40
C ASP A 146 -17.62 -13.31 1.06
N SER A 147 -17.88 -12.01 0.97
CA SER A 147 -17.60 -11.23 -0.24
C SER A 147 -16.12 -10.95 -0.39
N ILE A 148 -15.61 -11.10 -1.62
CA ILE A 148 -14.20 -10.86 -1.95
C ILE A 148 -14.06 -9.88 -3.12
N LEU A 149 -12.88 -9.25 -3.18
CA LEU A 149 -12.44 -8.44 -4.32
C LEU A 149 -11.28 -9.16 -4.99
N ILE A 150 -11.41 -9.47 -6.28
CA ILE A 150 -10.37 -10.15 -7.09
C ILE A 150 -9.89 -9.25 -8.22
N SER A 151 -8.72 -9.54 -8.77
CA SER A 151 -8.22 -8.81 -9.92
C SER A 151 -8.89 -9.25 -11.24
N SER A 152 -8.88 -8.38 -12.23
CA SER A 152 -9.29 -8.66 -13.60
C SER A 152 -8.47 -9.82 -14.22
N TYR A 153 -7.19 -9.95 -13.83
CA TYR A 153 -6.35 -11.07 -14.25
C TYR A 153 -6.88 -12.41 -13.73
N VAL A 154 -7.17 -12.50 -12.43
CA VAL A 154 -7.71 -13.72 -11.80
C VAL A 154 -9.09 -14.04 -12.38
N ALA A 155 -9.95 -13.03 -12.53
CA ALA A 155 -11.29 -13.19 -13.11
C ALA A 155 -11.23 -13.74 -14.54
N LYS A 156 -10.41 -13.16 -15.42
CA LYS A 156 -10.22 -13.61 -16.81
C LYS A 156 -9.63 -15.01 -16.89
N LYS A 157 -8.59 -15.31 -16.09
CA LYS A 157 -7.91 -16.61 -16.09
C LYS A 157 -8.83 -17.74 -15.66
N LEU A 158 -9.64 -17.50 -14.66
CA LEU A 158 -10.58 -18.50 -14.12
C LEU A 158 -12.00 -18.38 -14.73
N THR A 159 -12.22 -17.49 -15.70
CA THR A 159 -13.52 -17.24 -16.33
C THR A 159 -14.63 -16.99 -15.29
N LEU A 160 -14.34 -16.10 -14.33
CA LEU A 160 -15.24 -15.78 -13.22
C LEU A 160 -15.98 -14.46 -13.46
N GLU A 161 -17.23 -14.41 -13.01
CA GLU A 161 -18.10 -13.24 -13.14
C GLU A 161 -18.48 -12.64 -11.76
N LEU A 162 -19.04 -11.43 -11.78
CA LEU A 162 -19.57 -10.78 -10.58
C LEU A 162 -20.69 -11.60 -9.94
N ASN A 163 -20.74 -11.60 -8.61
CA ASN A 163 -21.70 -12.34 -7.78
C ASN A 163 -21.62 -13.87 -7.93
N GLU A 164 -20.62 -14.37 -8.63
CA GLU A 164 -20.35 -15.80 -8.71
C GLU A 164 -19.77 -16.31 -7.38
N LYS A 165 -20.15 -17.54 -7.00
CA LYS A 165 -19.58 -18.25 -5.86
C LYS A 165 -18.38 -19.06 -6.31
N VAL A 166 -17.23 -18.83 -5.69
CA VAL A 166 -15.98 -19.56 -5.95
C VAL A 166 -15.60 -20.42 -4.76
N THR A 167 -15.03 -21.57 -5.06
CA THR A 167 -14.45 -22.44 -4.04
C THR A 167 -12.99 -22.07 -3.82
N THR A 168 -12.63 -21.77 -2.58
CA THR A 168 -11.28 -21.35 -2.19
C THR A 168 -10.72 -22.31 -1.16
N TYR A 169 -9.51 -22.80 -1.39
CA TYR A 169 -8.79 -23.72 -0.51
C TYR A 169 -7.66 -22.97 0.20
N PHE A 170 -7.75 -22.88 1.51
CA PHE A 170 -6.70 -22.32 2.36
C PHE A 170 -5.80 -23.44 2.86
N VAL A 171 -4.49 -23.27 2.68
CA VAL A 171 -3.50 -24.26 3.11
C VAL A 171 -3.34 -24.18 4.64
N LYS A 172 -3.45 -25.32 5.31
CA LYS A 172 -3.19 -25.52 6.74
C LYS A 172 -2.34 -26.78 6.94
N GLU A 173 -1.64 -26.87 8.08
CA GLU A 173 -0.87 -28.08 8.45
C GLU A 173 -1.76 -29.33 8.53
N ALA A 174 -2.98 -29.19 9.04
CA ALA A 174 -3.96 -30.25 9.13
C ALA A 174 -4.70 -30.57 7.81
N GLY A 175 -4.26 -29.99 6.68
CA GLY A 175 -4.86 -30.15 5.36
C GLY A 175 -5.65 -28.91 4.88
N PRO A 176 -6.02 -28.87 3.59
CA PRO A 176 -6.68 -27.71 3.00
C PRO A 176 -8.10 -27.52 3.59
N LYS A 177 -8.42 -26.26 3.94
CA LYS A 177 -9.76 -25.89 4.40
C LYS A 177 -10.53 -25.12 3.33
N GLU A 178 -11.66 -25.67 2.93
CA GLU A 178 -12.54 -25.09 1.90
C GLU A 178 -13.38 -23.93 2.45
N ARG A 179 -13.54 -22.89 1.63
CA ARG A 179 -14.48 -21.78 1.81
C ARG A 179 -15.17 -21.44 0.51
N ASN A 180 -16.45 -21.16 0.56
CA ASN A 180 -17.23 -20.66 -0.55
C ASN A 180 -17.36 -19.14 -0.43
N LEU A 181 -16.70 -18.41 -1.34
CA LEU A 181 -16.65 -16.96 -1.33
C LEU A 181 -17.43 -16.40 -2.52
N ILE A 182 -17.86 -15.14 -2.43
CA ILE A 182 -18.66 -14.46 -3.45
C ILE A 182 -17.87 -13.29 -4.03
N ILE A 183 -17.76 -13.19 -5.35
CA ILE A 183 -17.07 -12.10 -6.03
C ILE A 183 -17.95 -10.85 -5.98
N ALA A 184 -17.61 -9.88 -5.12
CA ALA A 184 -18.34 -8.62 -4.99
C ALA A 184 -17.81 -7.52 -5.90
N GLY A 185 -16.55 -7.60 -6.28
CA GLY A 185 -15.93 -6.64 -7.19
C GLY A 185 -14.69 -7.19 -7.89
N ILE A 186 -14.36 -6.55 -9.00
CA ILE A 186 -13.19 -6.85 -9.84
C ILE A 186 -12.39 -5.56 -10.00
N TYR A 187 -11.10 -5.59 -9.68
CA TYR A 187 -10.18 -4.47 -9.83
C TYR A 187 -9.09 -4.76 -10.87
N GLU A 188 -8.47 -3.70 -11.41
CA GLU A 188 -7.33 -3.79 -12.34
C GLU A 188 -6.37 -2.61 -12.10
N THR A 189 -5.21 -2.89 -11.51
CA THR A 189 -4.22 -1.84 -11.21
C THR A 189 -3.22 -1.67 -12.34
N GLY A 190 -3.11 -2.66 -13.21
CA GLY A 190 -2.13 -2.75 -14.27
C GLY A 190 -0.74 -3.17 -13.81
N MET A 191 -0.55 -3.46 -12.53
CA MET A 191 0.65 -4.12 -12.02
C MET A 191 0.43 -5.63 -12.05
N GLU A 192 0.85 -6.27 -13.14
CA GLU A 192 0.58 -7.67 -13.41
C GLU A 192 1.02 -8.59 -12.28
N ASP A 193 2.18 -8.31 -11.66
CA ASP A 193 2.72 -9.13 -10.56
C ASP A 193 1.83 -9.09 -9.32
N PHE A 194 1.22 -7.93 -9.02
CA PHE A 194 0.27 -7.79 -7.93
C PHE A 194 -1.12 -8.31 -8.31
N ASP A 195 -1.59 -7.98 -9.51
CA ASP A 195 -2.90 -8.41 -10.01
C ASP A 195 -3.00 -9.95 -10.15
N LYS A 196 -1.87 -10.65 -10.37
CA LYS A 196 -1.80 -12.12 -10.38
C LYS A 196 -1.89 -12.73 -9.00
N GLN A 197 -1.43 -12.03 -7.96
CA GLN A 197 -1.18 -12.62 -6.65
C GLN A 197 -2.20 -12.22 -5.61
N PHE A 198 -2.70 -10.99 -5.59
CA PHE A 198 -3.48 -10.48 -4.48
C PHE A 198 -4.99 -10.52 -4.72
N ALA A 199 -5.72 -10.83 -3.64
CA ALA A 199 -7.16 -10.69 -3.53
C ALA A 199 -7.50 -10.13 -2.14
N ILE A 200 -8.64 -9.46 -1.98
CA ILE A 200 -9.05 -8.85 -0.72
C ILE A 200 -10.18 -9.66 -0.11
N ILE A 201 -10.11 -9.86 1.19
CA ILE A 201 -11.08 -10.62 1.99
C ILE A 201 -11.31 -9.96 3.35
N ASP A 202 -12.41 -10.30 4.00
CA ASP A 202 -12.61 -9.99 5.42
C ASP A 202 -11.55 -10.67 6.29
N ILE A 203 -10.86 -9.90 7.13
CA ILE A 203 -9.81 -10.40 8.03
C ILE A 203 -10.33 -11.50 8.98
N ASN A 204 -11.65 -11.48 9.29
CA ASN A 204 -12.26 -12.47 10.17
C ASN A 204 -12.18 -13.90 9.62
N HIS A 205 -12.13 -14.08 8.29
CA HIS A 205 -11.82 -15.38 7.70
C HIS A 205 -10.43 -15.86 8.07
N ILE A 206 -9.41 -14.97 8.01
CA ILE A 206 -8.04 -15.31 8.34
C ILE A 206 -7.89 -15.61 9.83
N ARG A 207 -8.50 -14.79 10.68
CA ARG A 207 -8.55 -15.00 12.14
C ARG A 207 -9.10 -16.40 12.48
N LYS A 208 -10.25 -16.75 11.88
CA LYS A 208 -10.89 -18.06 12.08
C LYS A 208 -10.09 -19.22 11.49
N LEU A 209 -9.48 -19.03 10.32
CA LEU A 209 -8.65 -20.04 9.68
C LEU A 209 -7.38 -20.34 10.48
N ASN A 210 -6.76 -19.32 11.06
CA ASN A 210 -5.53 -19.45 11.85
C ASN A 210 -5.77 -19.72 13.33
N ASN A 211 -7.03 -19.89 13.76
CA ASN A 211 -7.42 -20.06 15.15
C ASN A 211 -6.89 -18.94 16.07
N TRP A 212 -6.87 -17.69 15.57
CA TRP A 212 -6.45 -16.55 16.37
C TRP A 212 -7.49 -16.21 17.43
N GLY A 213 -7.04 -16.05 18.67
CA GLY A 213 -7.91 -15.86 19.80
C GLY A 213 -8.68 -17.12 20.17
N ILE A 214 -9.49 -17.03 21.20
CA ILE A 214 -10.30 -18.12 21.72
C ILE A 214 -11.79 -17.80 21.59
N THR A 215 -12.61 -18.87 21.52
CA THR A 215 -14.06 -18.77 21.59
C THR A 215 -14.52 -19.74 22.68
N ALA A 216 -15.21 -19.22 23.69
CA ALA A 216 -15.76 -19.99 24.79
C ALA A 216 -17.26 -20.27 24.57
N ASN A 217 -17.65 -21.51 24.75
CA ASN A 217 -19.03 -21.97 24.73
C ASN A 217 -19.34 -22.72 26.03
N LEU A 218 -20.59 -22.73 26.40
CA LEU A 218 -21.10 -23.45 27.56
C LEU A 218 -22.26 -24.35 27.16
N PHE A 219 -22.28 -25.55 27.66
CA PHE A 219 -23.40 -26.45 27.47
C PHE A 219 -23.64 -27.32 28.73
N LEU A 220 -24.88 -27.77 28.89
CA LEU A 220 -25.25 -28.70 29.93
C LEU A 220 -24.92 -30.12 29.46
N LYS A 221 -24.17 -30.90 30.26
CA LYS A 221 -23.86 -32.28 29.93
C LYS A 221 -25.04 -33.20 30.13
N ASP A 222 -25.07 -34.30 29.40
CA ASP A 222 -26.05 -35.38 29.52
C ASP A 222 -25.84 -36.21 30.81
N GLU A 223 -24.80 -35.85 31.60
CA GLU A 223 -24.39 -36.57 32.81
C GLU A 223 -24.65 -35.75 34.05
N CYS A 224 -25.09 -36.45 35.10
CA CYS A 224 -25.12 -35.90 36.45
C CYS A 224 -23.90 -36.40 37.24
N ARG A 225 -23.26 -35.52 37.99
CA ARG A 225 -22.18 -35.89 38.90
C ARG A 225 -22.60 -35.61 40.33
N HIS A 226 -22.52 -36.64 41.17
CA HIS A 226 -23.01 -36.58 42.57
C HIS A 226 -24.49 -36.16 42.72
N GLY A 227 -25.33 -36.51 41.75
CA GLY A 227 -26.74 -36.16 41.76
C GLY A 227 -27.07 -34.76 41.21
N PHE A 228 -26.13 -34.04 40.59
CA PHE A 228 -26.30 -32.68 40.09
C PHE A 228 -25.93 -32.54 38.62
N PRO A 229 -26.63 -31.69 37.85
CA PRO A 229 -26.26 -31.34 36.50
C PRO A 229 -24.86 -30.72 36.40
N VAL A 230 -24.16 -31.00 35.31
CA VAL A 230 -22.82 -30.50 35.03
C VAL A 230 -22.86 -29.54 33.86
N VAL A 231 -22.31 -28.35 34.02
CA VAL A 231 -22.04 -27.43 32.92
C VAL A 231 -20.59 -27.55 32.52
N GLU A 232 -20.36 -27.79 31.23
CA GLU A 232 -19.04 -27.91 30.63
C GLU A 232 -18.71 -26.69 29.78
N ALA A 233 -17.48 -26.22 29.90
CA ALA A 233 -16.91 -25.21 29.02
C ALA A 233 -16.19 -25.86 27.85
N GLN A 234 -16.54 -25.48 26.63
CA GLN A 234 -15.80 -25.82 25.44
C GLN A 234 -15.12 -24.58 24.91
N VAL A 235 -13.78 -24.55 24.93
CA VAL A 235 -12.98 -23.45 24.42
C VAL A 235 -12.23 -23.94 23.17
N VAL A 236 -12.23 -23.13 22.12
CA VAL A 236 -11.61 -23.45 20.85
C VAL A 236 -10.74 -22.27 20.40
N GLY A 237 -9.56 -22.57 19.87
CA GLY A 237 -8.60 -21.58 19.36
C GLY A 237 -7.46 -21.30 20.33
N GLY A 238 -6.57 -20.36 19.99
CA GLY A 238 -5.40 -20.03 20.78
C GLY A 238 -4.37 -21.16 20.90
N ASN A 239 -3.66 -21.20 22.02
CA ASN A 239 -2.56 -22.15 22.29
C ASN A 239 -3.02 -23.45 22.98
N GLU A 240 -4.33 -23.65 23.14
CA GLU A 240 -4.95 -24.83 23.78
C GLU A 240 -4.57 -25.01 25.27
N ASN A 241 -4.05 -23.97 25.92
CA ASN A 241 -3.75 -23.94 27.35
C ASN A 241 -4.67 -22.96 28.06
N TYR A 242 -5.84 -23.42 28.48
CA TYR A 242 -6.90 -22.55 28.99
C TYR A 242 -6.96 -22.52 30.51
N ARG A 243 -7.34 -21.34 31.04
CA ARG A 243 -7.74 -21.14 32.42
C ARG A 243 -9.18 -20.63 32.47
N TYR A 244 -9.92 -21.08 33.42
CA TYR A 244 -11.37 -20.85 33.56
C TYR A 244 -11.67 -20.12 34.85
N SER A 245 -12.45 -19.05 34.76
CA SER A 245 -13.04 -18.38 35.93
C SER A 245 -14.55 -18.45 35.84
N TRP A 246 -15.13 -19.12 36.78
CA TRP A 246 -16.57 -19.31 36.89
C TRP A 246 -17.18 -18.27 37.82
N ASN A 247 -18.23 -17.55 37.36
CA ASN A 247 -18.98 -16.56 38.12
C ASN A 247 -18.11 -15.48 38.80
N GLY A 248 -16.95 -15.12 38.20
CA GLY A 248 -16.01 -14.16 38.76
C GLY A 248 -15.13 -14.69 39.90
N GLY A 249 -15.03 -16.01 40.04
CA GLY A 249 -14.10 -16.68 40.95
C GLY A 249 -12.65 -16.64 40.44
N SER A 250 -11.72 -17.23 41.19
CA SER A 250 -10.31 -17.39 40.78
C SER A 250 -10.22 -18.27 39.55
N TYR A 251 -9.15 -18.05 38.74
CA TYR A 251 -8.84 -18.89 37.59
C TYR A 251 -8.35 -20.27 38.01
N SER A 252 -8.87 -21.31 37.36
CA SER A 252 -8.49 -22.70 37.58
C SER A 252 -8.41 -23.47 36.26
N ASP A 253 -7.95 -24.72 36.32
CA ASP A 253 -7.97 -25.66 35.18
C ASP A 253 -9.32 -26.37 35.05
N GLU A 254 -10.28 -26.09 35.93
CA GLU A 254 -11.58 -26.77 35.98
C GLU A 254 -12.47 -26.24 34.86
N TYR A 255 -12.67 -27.02 33.81
CA TYR A 255 -13.53 -26.72 32.66
C TYR A 255 -14.98 -27.14 32.85
N GLU A 256 -15.32 -27.72 34.02
CA GLU A 256 -16.67 -28.15 34.41
C GLU A 256 -17.05 -27.60 35.76
N ILE A 257 -18.33 -27.25 35.94
CA ILE A 257 -18.90 -26.97 37.24
C ILE A 257 -20.19 -27.76 37.45
N ILE A 258 -20.41 -28.17 38.69
CA ILE A 258 -21.67 -28.80 39.15
C ILE A 258 -22.61 -27.69 39.57
N ILE A 259 -23.84 -27.76 39.11
CA ILE A 259 -24.88 -26.76 39.43
C ILE A 259 -26.15 -27.40 39.93
N CYS A 260 -26.89 -26.66 40.77
CA CYS A 260 -28.25 -27.00 41.14
C CYS A 260 -29.19 -25.83 40.83
N PRO A 261 -29.82 -25.81 39.64
CA PRO A 261 -30.68 -24.71 39.23
C PRO A 261 -32.08 -24.83 39.86
N ILE A 262 -32.23 -24.37 41.10
CA ILE A 262 -33.53 -24.36 41.81
C ILE A 262 -34.45 -23.25 41.26
N LYS A 263 -33.87 -22.22 40.64
CA LYS A 263 -34.54 -21.09 40.01
C LYS A 263 -33.72 -20.65 38.80
N ASP A 264 -34.29 -19.78 37.99
CA ASP A 264 -33.57 -19.17 36.87
C ASP A 264 -32.20 -18.68 37.31
N THR A 265 -31.17 -19.20 36.67
CA THR A 265 -29.78 -18.97 37.04
C THR A 265 -28.95 -18.65 35.78
N THR A 266 -28.11 -17.66 35.85
CA THR A 266 -27.14 -17.38 34.80
C THR A 266 -25.75 -17.70 35.29
N ILE A 267 -25.05 -18.54 34.56
CA ILE A 267 -23.65 -18.92 34.80
C ILE A 267 -22.78 -18.14 33.86
N MET A 268 -21.76 -17.49 34.38
CA MET A 268 -20.76 -16.76 33.60
C MET A 268 -19.43 -17.52 33.62
N LEU A 269 -18.88 -17.75 32.46
CA LEU A 269 -17.53 -18.26 32.28
C LEU A 269 -16.66 -17.16 31.64
N VAL A 270 -15.50 -16.94 32.21
CA VAL A 270 -14.40 -16.22 31.55
C VAL A 270 -13.30 -17.23 31.29
N ALA A 271 -13.02 -17.52 30.02
CA ALA A 271 -11.88 -18.35 29.60
C ALA A 271 -10.75 -17.48 29.11
N THR A 272 -9.52 -17.82 29.48
CA THR A 272 -8.30 -17.13 28.99
C THR A 272 -7.34 -18.15 28.41
N ASP A 273 -6.64 -17.75 27.34
CA ASP A 273 -5.52 -18.49 26.81
C ASP A 273 -4.27 -18.14 27.63
N PHE A 274 -3.71 -19.14 28.30
CA PHE A 274 -2.64 -18.95 29.27
C PHE A 274 -1.27 -19.12 28.58
N GLU A 275 -0.51 -18.06 28.44
CA GLU A 275 0.88 -18.18 28.04
C GLU A 275 1.72 -18.76 29.17
N SER A 276 2.47 -19.82 28.89
CA SER A 276 3.19 -20.68 29.83
C SER A 276 4.34 -20.06 30.62
N TYR A 277 4.44 -18.73 30.71
CA TYR A 277 5.51 -18.01 31.39
C TYR A 277 5.08 -17.22 32.66
N SER A 278 3.82 -17.29 33.04
CA SER A 278 3.39 -16.69 34.31
C SER A 278 3.60 -17.67 35.46
N TYR A 279 4.52 -17.39 36.33
CA TYR A 279 4.71 -18.09 37.62
C TYR A 279 3.61 -17.76 38.66
N LEU A 280 2.65 -16.95 38.29
CA LEU A 280 1.51 -16.56 39.11
C LEU A 280 0.28 -17.27 38.55
N ASP A 281 -0.58 -17.77 39.41
CA ASP A 281 -1.88 -18.42 39.06
C ASP A 281 -2.90 -17.44 38.46
N GLU A 282 -2.49 -16.25 38.08
CA GLU A 282 -3.28 -15.23 37.41
C GLU A 282 -2.88 -15.11 35.95
N PRO A 283 -3.85 -14.90 35.02
CA PRO A 283 -3.54 -14.65 33.63
C PRO A 283 -2.63 -13.43 33.49
N ALA A 284 -1.68 -13.50 32.52
CA ALA A 284 -0.83 -12.37 32.23
C ALA A 284 -1.68 -11.11 31.96
N PRO A 285 -1.21 -9.89 32.31
CA PRO A 285 -1.99 -8.65 32.12
C PRO A 285 -2.51 -8.42 30.70
N ASN A 286 -1.91 -9.08 29.70
CA ASN A 286 -2.26 -9.00 28.29
C ASN A 286 -3.00 -10.25 27.78
N SER A 287 -3.38 -11.21 28.65
CA SER A 287 -4.12 -12.39 28.20
C SER A 287 -5.53 -11.97 27.75
N ILE A 288 -5.87 -12.33 26.52
CA ILE A 288 -7.18 -12.04 25.96
C ILE A 288 -8.15 -13.13 26.38
N ALA A 289 -9.21 -12.71 27.04
CA ALA A 289 -10.28 -13.57 27.51
C ALA A 289 -11.47 -13.55 26.55
N ASP A 290 -12.22 -14.65 26.51
CA ASP A 290 -13.57 -14.69 26.00
C ASP A 290 -14.56 -15.04 27.12
N THR A 291 -15.77 -14.48 27.05
CA THR A 291 -16.79 -14.65 28.06
C THR A 291 -18.04 -15.29 27.47
N ALA A 292 -18.53 -16.32 28.12
CA ALA A 292 -19.77 -16.96 27.77
C ALA A 292 -20.74 -16.93 28.98
N TRP A 293 -22.02 -16.79 28.68
CA TRP A 293 -23.09 -16.83 29.68
C TRP A 293 -24.09 -17.90 29.28
N LEU A 294 -24.41 -18.81 30.21
CA LEU A 294 -25.46 -19.78 30.05
C LEU A 294 -26.60 -19.40 31.01
N THR A 295 -27.71 -18.97 30.46
CA THR A 295 -28.94 -18.74 31.26
C THR A 295 -29.76 -20.01 31.25
N ILE A 296 -30.05 -20.49 32.42
CA ILE A 296 -30.85 -21.68 32.67
C ILE A 296 -32.19 -21.23 33.24
N SER A 297 -33.27 -21.44 32.53
CA SER A 297 -34.64 -21.16 32.96
C SER A 297 -35.33 -22.45 33.28
N VAL A 298 -36.00 -22.48 34.42
CA VAL A 298 -36.63 -23.69 35.00
C VAL A 298 -38.11 -23.46 35.14
N ASP A 299 -38.92 -24.27 34.46
CA ASP A 299 -40.40 -24.12 34.49
C ASP A 299 -41.06 -24.46 35.85
N ASN A 300 -40.40 -25.27 36.68
CA ASN A 300 -40.86 -25.63 38.04
C ASN A 300 -39.66 -25.82 38.97
N THR A 301 -39.87 -25.71 40.29
CA THR A 301 -38.86 -26.02 41.31
C THR A 301 -38.31 -27.44 41.14
N ILE A 302 -37.09 -27.58 40.70
CA ILE A 302 -36.41 -28.85 40.51
C ILE A 302 -35.80 -29.26 41.86
N SER A 303 -36.08 -30.50 42.29
CA SER A 303 -35.27 -31.10 43.34
C SER A 303 -33.95 -31.56 42.69
N CYS A 304 -32.84 -31.11 43.22
CA CYS A 304 -31.52 -31.45 42.69
C CYS A 304 -31.07 -32.86 43.12
N ASP A 305 -31.95 -33.85 43.01
CA ASP A 305 -31.65 -35.23 43.35
C ASP A 305 -31.63 -36.09 42.06
N CYS A 306 -30.45 -36.29 41.52
CA CYS A 306 -30.21 -37.22 40.42
C CYS A 306 -29.92 -38.61 40.99
N SER A 307 -30.82 -39.19 41.71
CA SER A 307 -30.64 -40.45 42.43
C SER A 307 -30.76 -41.72 41.56
N SER A 308 -31.03 -41.61 40.27
CA SER A 308 -31.11 -42.77 39.37
C SER A 308 -30.02 -42.77 38.33
N SER A 309 -29.35 -43.92 38.19
CA SER A 309 -28.25 -44.20 37.22
C SER A 309 -28.69 -44.25 35.74
N ASP A 310 -29.95 -43.98 35.44
CA ASP A 310 -30.54 -44.16 34.10
C ASP A 310 -31.18 -42.87 33.56
N MET A 311 -30.54 -41.72 33.75
CA MET A 311 -31.08 -40.49 33.20
C MET A 311 -30.67 -40.32 31.75
N VAL A 312 -31.57 -40.62 30.83
CA VAL A 312 -31.53 -40.16 29.47
C VAL A 312 -31.97 -38.70 29.48
N ILE A 313 -31.04 -37.78 29.33
CA ILE A 313 -31.36 -36.39 29.06
C ILE A 313 -31.63 -36.30 27.57
N ASP A 314 -32.90 -36.21 27.21
CA ASP A 314 -33.30 -35.93 25.84
C ASP A 314 -33.32 -34.41 25.68
N PHE A 315 -32.73 -33.88 24.58
CA PHE A 315 -32.71 -32.45 24.33
C PHE A 315 -33.23 -32.13 22.95
N ASP A 316 -34.01 -31.06 22.88
CA ASP A 316 -34.49 -30.47 21.63
C ASP A 316 -33.76 -29.18 21.34
N VAL A 317 -33.23 -29.05 20.11
CA VAL A 317 -32.64 -27.80 19.61
C VAL A 317 -33.77 -26.87 19.18
N VAL A 318 -33.92 -25.74 19.85
CA VAL A 318 -34.94 -24.73 19.51
C VAL A 318 -34.39 -23.75 18.46
N ASP A 319 -33.18 -23.30 18.69
CA ASP A 319 -32.39 -22.46 17.75
C ASP A 319 -30.89 -22.63 18.02
N ASP A 320 -30.04 -21.92 17.31
CA ASP A 320 -28.58 -22.04 17.39
C ASP A 320 -28.00 -21.79 18.79
N ASN A 321 -28.75 -21.10 19.67
CA ASN A 321 -28.30 -20.70 21.00
C ASN A 321 -29.21 -21.21 22.12
N THR A 322 -30.31 -21.87 21.80
CA THR A 322 -31.33 -22.29 22.78
C THR A 322 -31.59 -23.78 22.68
N LEU A 323 -31.35 -24.48 23.79
CA LEU A 323 -31.59 -25.90 23.93
C LEU A 323 -32.63 -26.13 25.03
N LYS A 324 -33.51 -27.12 24.83
CA LYS A 324 -34.45 -27.62 25.84
C LYS A 324 -34.04 -29.00 26.29
N TYR A 325 -33.92 -29.19 27.60
CA TYR A 325 -33.57 -30.44 28.23
C TYR A 325 -34.76 -30.94 29.05
N ASN A 326 -35.07 -32.21 28.92
CA ASN A 326 -36.03 -32.88 29.79
C ASN A 326 -35.29 -33.56 30.95
N PHE A 327 -35.49 -33.02 32.14
CA PHE A 327 -34.83 -33.47 33.37
C PHE A 327 -35.85 -33.91 34.42
N ASN A 328 -35.95 -35.20 34.72
CA ASN A 328 -36.91 -35.74 35.68
C ASN A 328 -38.35 -35.25 35.50
N GLY A 329 -38.82 -35.13 34.26
CA GLY A 329 -40.17 -34.65 33.97
C GLY A 329 -40.33 -33.12 34.01
N ASN A 330 -39.28 -32.39 34.28
CA ASN A 330 -39.24 -30.94 34.21
C ASN A 330 -38.48 -30.49 32.96
N THR A 331 -38.91 -29.41 32.32
CA THR A 331 -38.22 -28.82 31.17
C THR A 331 -37.28 -27.74 31.65
N ILE A 332 -36.01 -27.85 31.27
CA ILE A 332 -35.00 -26.83 31.47
C ILE A 332 -34.70 -26.21 30.09
N THR A 333 -34.81 -24.90 29.98
CA THR A 333 -34.40 -24.17 28.78
C THR A 333 -33.06 -23.47 29.06
N THR A 334 -32.07 -23.76 28.24
CA THR A 334 -30.78 -23.10 28.33
C THR A 334 -30.61 -22.15 27.15
N THR A 335 -30.17 -20.93 27.42
CA THR A 335 -29.85 -19.94 26.40
C THR A 335 -28.38 -19.51 26.53
N LEU A 336 -27.59 -19.77 25.49
CA LEU A 336 -26.18 -19.40 25.40
C LEU A 336 -26.04 -17.98 24.85
N LYS A 337 -25.25 -17.17 25.51
CA LYS A 337 -24.77 -15.88 25.02
C LYS A 337 -23.26 -15.86 25.12
N THR A 338 -22.57 -15.50 24.02
CA THR A 338 -21.12 -15.36 23.99
C THR A 338 -20.72 -13.93 23.70
N SER A 339 -19.52 -13.54 24.06
CA SER A 339 -18.93 -12.22 23.69
C SER A 339 -18.51 -12.15 22.22
N GLY A 340 -18.64 -13.25 21.49
CA GLY A 340 -18.31 -13.36 20.07
C GLY A 340 -16.86 -13.75 19.81
N GLY A 341 -16.15 -14.22 20.82
CA GLY A 341 -14.76 -14.65 20.74
C GLY A 341 -13.75 -13.50 20.82
N SER A 342 -12.51 -13.85 21.11
CA SER A 342 -11.40 -12.90 21.22
C SER A 342 -10.61 -12.70 19.91
N ALA A 343 -10.96 -13.39 18.83
CA ALA A 343 -10.31 -13.28 17.54
C ALA A 343 -10.24 -11.84 16.99
N LYS A 344 -11.27 -11.02 17.30
CA LYS A 344 -11.36 -9.60 16.91
C LYS A 344 -10.22 -8.73 17.45
N TYR A 345 -9.55 -9.17 18.52
CA TYR A 345 -8.44 -8.45 19.13
C TYR A 345 -7.08 -8.77 18.49
N TYR A 346 -7.04 -9.64 17.47
CA TYR A 346 -5.81 -10.01 16.78
C TYR A 346 -5.76 -9.47 15.35
N THR A 347 -4.54 -9.16 14.91
CA THR A 347 -4.21 -8.75 13.54
C THR A 347 -2.90 -9.39 13.10
N GLY A 348 -2.60 -9.39 11.82
CA GLY A 348 -1.30 -9.83 11.28
C GLY A 348 -0.25 -8.73 11.29
N GLY A 349 -0.67 -7.47 11.37
CA GLY A 349 0.19 -6.31 11.37
C GLY A 349 -0.58 -5.02 11.17
N PHE A 350 0.17 -3.92 11.15
CA PHE A 350 -0.35 -2.58 10.89
C PHE A 350 0.28 -2.01 9.63
N GLU A 351 -0.53 -1.38 8.83
CA GLU A 351 -0.13 -0.59 7.66
C GLU A 351 -0.28 0.89 7.98
N ILE A 352 0.77 1.66 7.70
CA ILE A 352 0.81 3.08 7.96
C ILE A 352 0.88 3.81 6.63
N LEU A 353 -0.11 4.65 6.37
CA LEU A 353 -0.18 5.56 5.25
C LEU A 353 0.37 6.93 5.69
N LEU A 354 1.32 7.46 4.93
CA LEU A 354 1.88 8.79 5.15
C LEU A 354 1.15 9.83 4.28
N LYS A 355 1.24 11.09 4.68
CA LYS A 355 0.71 12.22 3.90
C LYS A 355 1.55 12.51 2.66
N ASP A 356 2.89 12.35 2.76
CA ASP A 356 3.84 12.54 1.67
C ASP A 356 4.88 11.41 1.70
N TYR A 357 5.13 10.81 0.54
CA TYR A 357 6.16 9.78 0.37
C TYR A 357 7.58 10.29 0.70
N ASN A 358 7.85 11.56 0.45
CA ASN A 358 9.17 12.16 0.73
C ASN A 358 9.54 12.10 2.22
N ASP A 359 8.56 11.96 3.09
CA ASP A 359 8.75 11.81 4.54
C ASP A 359 9.04 10.35 4.96
N LEU A 360 9.09 9.39 4.03
CA LEU A 360 9.18 7.95 4.32
C LEU A 360 10.30 7.60 5.29
N PHE A 361 11.53 8.08 5.05
CA PHE A 361 12.69 7.74 5.88
C PHE A 361 12.60 8.39 7.26
N ILE A 362 12.14 9.65 7.34
CA ILE A 362 11.97 10.36 8.60
C ILE A 362 10.87 9.71 9.43
N ALA A 363 9.75 9.37 8.80
CA ALA A 363 8.64 8.69 9.46
C ALA A 363 9.04 7.28 9.94
N ASN A 364 9.78 6.53 9.13
CA ASN A 364 10.30 5.21 9.52
C ASN A 364 11.16 5.28 10.79
N ASP A 365 12.07 6.26 10.88
CA ASP A 365 12.92 6.44 12.06
C ASP A 365 12.12 6.85 13.31
N LEU A 366 11.07 7.65 13.14
CA LEU A 366 10.16 8.02 14.22
C LEU A 366 9.34 6.82 14.69
N ILE A 367 8.76 6.06 13.77
CA ILE A 367 7.96 4.88 14.08
C ILE A 367 8.82 3.81 14.78
N LYS A 368 10.05 3.57 14.32
CA LYS A 368 10.99 2.64 14.96
C LYS A 368 11.33 3.03 16.41
N LYS A 369 11.28 4.32 16.76
CA LYS A 369 11.49 4.77 18.16
C LYS A 369 10.30 4.50 19.07
N HIS A 370 9.08 4.51 18.51
CA HIS A 370 7.87 4.22 19.28
C HIS A 370 7.60 2.72 19.41
N THR A 371 8.06 1.92 18.45
CA THR A 371 7.89 0.46 18.44
C THR A 371 8.89 -0.26 19.32
N THR A 372 8.44 -1.34 19.97
CA THR A 372 9.32 -2.23 20.74
C THR A 372 10.10 -3.18 19.84
N ARG A 373 11.15 -3.82 20.34
CA ARG A 373 12.00 -4.77 19.58
C ARG A 373 11.29 -6.07 19.17
N GLU A 374 10.10 -6.30 19.66
CA GLU A 374 9.28 -7.46 19.29
C GLU A 374 8.65 -7.32 17.90
N PHE A 375 8.70 -6.12 17.34
CA PHE A 375 8.09 -5.78 16.05
C PHE A 375 9.13 -5.32 15.05
N SER A 376 8.99 -5.80 13.83
CA SER A 376 9.73 -5.35 12.65
C SER A 376 8.99 -4.22 11.97
N VAL A 377 9.69 -3.12 11.71
CA VAL A 377 9.17 -1.97 10.96
C VAL A 377 9.87 -1.93 9.62
N SER A 378 9.13 -2.16 8.55
CA SER A 378 9.64 -2.20 7.18
C SER A 378 8.99 -1.16 6.29
N THR A 379 9.79 -0.49 5.48
CA THR A 379 9.31 0.46 4.46
C THR A 379 8.87 -0.26 3.21
N ILE A 380 8.05 0.41 2.39
CA ILE A 380 7.64 -0.10 1.07
C ILE A 380 8.84 -0.32 0.14
N THR A 381 9.89 0.49 0.27
CA THR A 381 11.13 0.38 -0.49
C THR A 381 11.93 -0.87 -0.12
N GLU A 382 12.00 -1.22 1.18
CA GLU A 382 12.63 -2.45 1.65
C GLU A 382 11.86 -3.70 1.22
N ARG A 383 10.53 -3.66 1.24
CA ARG A 383 9.68 -4.80 0.86
C ARG A 383 9.62 -5.06 -0.65
N ASN A 384 9.85 -4.04 -1.48
CA ASN A 384 9.80 -4.12 -2.95
C ASN A 384 11.09 -3.59 -3.57
N GLU A 385 12.23 -4.03 -3.04
CA GLU A 385 13.56 -3.53 -3.40
C GLU A 385 13.83 -3.60 -4.91
N GLU A 386 13.41 -4.67 -5.57
CA GLU A 386 13.60 -4.85 -7.02
C GLU A 386 12.93 -3.74 -7.83
N ILE A 387 11.66 -3.40 -7.50
CA ILE A 387 10.90 -2.36 -8.18
C ILE A 387 11.54 -0.99 -7.94
N PHE A 388 11.90 -0.68 -6.69
CA PHE A 388 12.48 0.63 -6.35
C PHE A 388 13.90 0.78 -6.89
N ASN A 389 14.71 -0.27 -6.94
CA ASN A 389 16.02 -0.27 -7.59
C ASN A 389 15.88 -0.03 -9.10
N TRP A 390 14.93 -0.68 -9.76
CA TRP A 390 14.64 -0.42 -11.16
C TRP A 390 14.19 1.03 -11.41
N LEU A 391 13.32 1.59 -10.56
CA LEU A 391 12.92 2.99 -10.64
C LEU A 391 14.11 3.96 -10.48
N SER A 392 15.06 3.65 -9.60
CA SER A 392 16.25 4.48 -9.39
C SER A 392 17.19 4.51 -10.60
N MET A 393 17.21 3.44 -11.40
CA MET A 393 17.98 3.42 -12.66
C MET A 393 17.45 4.43 -13.70
N LEU A 394 16.16 4.79 -13.63
CA LEU A 394 15.61 5.84 -14.49
C LEU A 394 16.25 7.20 -14.22
N ASP A 395 16.60 7.51 -12.98
CA ASP A 395 17.28 8.76 -12.63
C ASP A 395 18.64 8.87 -13.31
N LEU A 396 19.43 7.78 -13.32
CA LEU A 396 20.72 7.75 -13.99
C LEU A 396 20.57 8.05 -15.50
N ASN A 397 19.58 7.44 -16.16
CA ASN A 397 19.30 7.70 -17.56
C ASN A 397 18.96 9.17 -17.84
N VAL A 398 18.14 9.77 -16.96
CA VAL A 398 17.78 11.20 -17.06
C VAL A 398 19.01 12.10 -16.89
N TYR A 399 19.88 11.83 -15.91
CA TYR A 399 21.12 12.60 -15.72
C TYR A 399 22.06 12.52 -16.92
N ILE A 400 22.18 11.34 -17.54
CA ILE A 400 22.96 11.16 -18.77
C ILE A 400 22.37 11.99 -19.93
N ILE A 401 21.04 11.93 -20.12
CA ILE A 401 20.35 12.70 -21.16
C ILE A 401 20.57 14.20 -20.94
N ILE A 402 20.34 14.70 -19.72
CA ILE A 402 20.55 16.11 -19.37
C ILE A 402 22.00 16.52 -19.67
N GLY A 403 22.99 15.74 -19.25
CA GLY A 403 24.40 16.00 -19.47
C GLY A 403 24.76 16.10 -20.96
N LEU A 404 24.28 15.15 -21.77
CA LEU A 404 24.45 15.15 -23.21
C LEU A 404 23.77 16.35 -23.87
N MET A 405 22.55 16.69 -23.47
CA MET A 405 21.83 17.82 -24.07
C MET A 405 22.45 19.17 -23.69
N ILE A 406 22.98 19.32 -22.48
CA ILE A 406 23.74 20.50 -22.07
C ILE A 406 25.02 20.60 -22.93
N LEU A 407 25.73 19.50 -23.15
CA LEU A 407 26.92 19.49 -24.01
C LEU A 407 26.60 19.94 -25.46
N VAL A 408 25.51 19.40 -26.02
CA VAL A 408 25.04 19.80 -27.36
C VAL A 408 24.64 21.28 -27.38
N ALA A 409 23.94 21.77 -26.36
CA ALA A 409 23.58 23.19 -26.24
C ALA A 409 24.83 24.11 -26.19
N ILE A 410 25.86 23.71 -25.43
CA ILE A 410 27.13 24.42 -25.33
C ILE A 410 27.83 24.49 -26.71
N ILE A 411 27.92 23.36 -27.42
CA ILE A 411 28.55 23.30 -28.74
C ILE A 411 27.79 24.19 -29.73
N ASN A 412 26.48 24.09 -29.79
CA ASN A 412 25.63 24.88 -30.67
C ASN A 412 25.80 26.39 -30.41
N MET A 413 25.79 26.77 -29.13
CA MET A 413 25.89 28.18 -28.72
C MET A 413 27.28 28.75 -28.95
N THR A 414 28.32 27.96 -28.66
CA THR A 414 29.73 28.33 -28.93
C THR A 414 29.96 28.57 -30.43
N SER A 415 29.46 27.67 -31.27
CA SER A 415 29.55 27.79 -32.73
C SER A 415 28.80 29.01 -33.25
N ALA A 416 27.58 29.26 -32.76
CA ALA A 416 26.81 30.43 -33.15
C ALA A 416 27.48 31.74 -32.76
N LEU A 417 28.01 31.85 -31.53
CA LEU A 417 28.71 33.04 -31.07
C LEU A 417 30.01 33.29 -31.88
N LEU A 418 30.75 32.23 -32.19
CA LEU A 418 31.95 32.30 -32.99
C LEU A 418 31.65 32.88 -34.39
N VAL A 419 30.62 32.41 -35.06
CA VAL A 419 30.17 32.93 -36.35
C VAL A 419 29.76 34.40 -36.26
N ILE A 420 29.00 34.78 -35.21
CA ILE A 420 28.58 36.18 -34.97
C ILE A 420 29.81 37.07 -34.78
N ILE A 421 30.85 36.61 -34.04
CA ILE A 421 32.08 37.35 -33.82
C ILE A 421 32.84 37.54 -35.17
N LEU A 422 32.95 36.47 -35.98
CA LEU A 422 33.64 36.50 -37.29
C LEU A 422 32.95 37.44 -38.29
N GLU A 423 31.61 37.46 -38.33
CA GLU A 423 30.86 38.39 -39.20
C GLU A 423 31.00 39.85 -38.76
N ARG A 424 31.29 40.10 -37.49
CA ARG A 424 31.39 41.46 -36.93
C ARG A 424 32.83 41.90 -36.68
N THR A 425 33.82 41.24 -37.28
CA THR A 425 35.25 41.56 -37.10
C THR A 425 35.58 43.02 -37.46
N GLN A 426 35.01 43.54 -38.54
CA GLN A 426 35.21 44.95 -38.92
C GLN A 426 34.70 45.93 -37.88
N MET A 427 33.50 45.66 -37.31
CA MET A 427 32.94 46.46 -36.23
C MET A 427 33.82 46.41 -34.98
N ILE A 428 34.33 45.23 -34.64
CA ILE A 428 35.26 45.03 -33.51
C ILE A 428 36.54 45.83 -33.72
N GLY A 429 37.13 45.78 -34.94
CA GLY A 429 38.33 46.56 -35.33
C GLY A 429 38.10 48.06 -35.14
N ILE A 430 36.98 48.60 -35.63
CA ILE A 430 36.63 50.02 -35.50
C ILE A 430 36.49 50.44 -34.05
N LEU A 431 35.77 49.61 -33.22
CA LEU A 431 35.58 49.89 -31.79
C LEU A 431 36.93 49.90 -31.04
N LYS A 432 37.87 49.00 -31.39
CA LYS A 432 39.21 49.00 -30.82
C LYS A 432 40.01 50.20 -31.23
N ALA A 433 39.94 50.63 -32.53
CA ALA A 433 40.61 51.83 -33.03
C ALA A 433 40.10 53.10 -32.31
N LEU A 434 38.83 53.15 -31.92
CA LEU A 434 38.24 54.20 -31.09
C LEU A 434 38.60 54.13 -29.60
N GLY A 435 39.48 53.18 -29.18
CA GLY A 435 39.98 53.04 -27.82
C GLY A 435 39.09 52.20 -26.89
N GLN A 436 38.10 51.47 -27.42
CA GLN A 436 37.26 50.63 -26.58
C GLN A 436 38.00 49.37 -26.08
N GLY A 437 38.00 49.16 -24.76
CA GLY A 437 38.68 48.02 -24.14
C GLY A 437 38.05 46.68 -24.49
N ASN A 438 38.87 45.64 -24.58
CA ASN A 438 38.44 44.28 -24.92
C ASN A 438 37.27 43.75 -24.09
N TRP A 439 37.24 44.05 -22.78
CA TRP A 439 36.18 43.61 -21.89
C TRP A 439 34.80 44.23 -22.21
N SER A 440 34.81 45.51 -22.60
CA SER A 440 33.58 46.20 -22.98
C SER A 440 33.00 45.62 -24.29
N ILE A 441 33.86 45.30 -25.25
CA ILE A 441 33.43 44.64 -26.50
C ILE A 441 32.91 43.22 -26.21
N ARG A 442 33.60 42.45 -25.36
CA ARG A 442 33.15 41.10 -24.97
C ARG A 442 31.77 41.13 -24.34
N LYS A 443 31.46 42.08 -23.44
CA LYS A 443 30.13 42.22 -22.83
C LYS A 443 29.02 42.30 -23.87
N ILE A 444 29.23 43.04 -25.00
CA ILE A 444 28.22 43.17 -26.06
C ILE A 444 27.86 41.80 -26.65
N PHE A 445 28.85 40.96 -26.89
CA PHE A 445 28.64 39.61 -27.46
C PHE A 445 28.07 38.64 -26.42
N LEU A 446 28.46 38.73 -25.14
CA LEU A 446 27.90 37.94 -24.07
C LEU A 446 26.41 38.29 -23.83
N TYR A 447 26.04 39.57 -23.88
CA TYR A 447 24.62 39.97 -23.80
C TYR A 447 23.81 39.43 -24.99
N ASN A 448 24.36 39.48 -26.20
CA ASN A 448 23.71 38.89 -27.37
C ASN A 448 23.57 37.37 -27.24
N GLY A 449 24.59 36.66 -26.75
CA GLY A 449 24.53 35.24 -26.48
C GLY A 449 23.49 34.91 -25.43
N GLY A 450 23.48 35.63 -24.29
CA GLY A 450 22.47 35.48 -23.25
C GLY A 450 21.03 35.68 -23.77
N TYR A 451 20.81 36.67 -24.60
CA TYR A 451 19.51 36.90 -25.25
C TYR A 451 19.06 35.71 -26.13
N LEU A 452 20.00 35.13 -26.89
CA LEU A 452 19.70 33.96 -27.73
C LEU A 452 19.37 32.73 -26.89
N ILE A 453 20.13 32.50 -25.80
CA ILE A 453 19.84 31.41 -24.85
C ILE A 453 18.44 31.59 -24.28
N THR A 454 18.12 32.78 -23.73
CA THR A 454 16.81 33.05 -23.14
C THR A 454 15.66 32.85 -24.13
N LYS A 455 15.83 33.27 -25.40
CA LYS A 455 14.83 33.00 -26.44
C LYS A 455 14.67 31.50 -26.72
N GLY A 456 15.78 30.78 -26.87
CA GLY A 456 15.75 29.34 -27.10
C GLY A 456 15.08 28.60 -25.96
N MET A 457 15.38 28.97 -24.71
CA MET A 457 14.75 28.43 -23.52
C MET A 457 13.23 28.72 -23.46
N LEU A 458 12.83 29.96 -23.75
CA LEU A 458 11.42 30.31 -23.79
C LEU A 458 10.62 29.42 -24.76
N TYR A 459 11.13 29.26 -25.98
CA TYR A 459 10.50 28.39 -26.97
C TYR A 459 10.58 26.90 -26.58
N GLY A 460 11.69 26.46 -25.95
CA GLY A 460 11.86 25.10 -25.44
C GLY A 460 10.86 24.78 -24.34
N ASN A 461 10.66 25.68 -23.39
CA ASN A 461 9.65 25.57 -22.34
C ASN A 461 8.24 25.51 -22.90
N ILE A 462 7.87 26.40 -23.83
CA ILE A 462 6.55 26.38 -24.46
C ILE A 462 6.30 25.06 -25.17
N LEU A 463 7.29 24.54 -25.89
CA LEU A 463 7.20 23.26 -26.60
C LEU A 463 7.03 22.10 -25.61
N ALA A 464 7.87 22.04 -24.56
CA ALA A 464 7.82 20.97 -23.55
C ALA A 464 6.47 20.98 -22.80
N ILE A 465 6.06 22.14 -22.29
CA ILE A 465 4.78 22.28 -21.57
C ILE A 465 3.60 21.91 -22.49
N GLY A 466 3.64 22.38 -23.75
CA GLY A 466 2.63 22.01 -24.74
C GLY A 466 2.53 20.49 -24.96
N MET A 467 3.66 19.80 -25.07
CA MET A 467 3.69 18.34 -25.23
C MET A 467 3.21 17.61 -23.96
N ILE A 468 3.60 18.07 -22.76
CA ILE A 468 3.14 17.50 -21.47
C ILE A 468 1.61 17.62 -21.37
N VAL A 469 1.04 18.80 -21.66
CA VAL A 469 -0.40 19.04 -21.62
C VAL A 469 -1.13 18.17 -22.65
N LEU A 470 -0.61 18.10 -23.89
CA LEU A 470 -1.19 17.26 -24.93
C LEU A 470 -1.19 15.77 -24.54
N GLN A 471 -0.09 15.29 -23.97
CA GLN A 471 0.00 13.89 -23.55
C GLN A 471 -0.99 13.60 -22.40
N ASN A 472 -1.06 14.45 -21.38
CA ASN A 472 -1.95 14.24 -20.23
C ASN A 472 -3.44 14.37 -20.62
N GLN A 473 -3.77 15.16 -21.66
CA GLN A 473 -5.16 15.33 -22.10
C GLN A 473 -5.60 14.26 -23.09
N PHE A 474 -4.75 13.88 -24.03
CA PHE A 474 -5.12 13.02 -25.17
C PHE A 474 -4.51 11.61 -25.10
N HIS A 475 -3.62 11.34 -24.13
CA HIS A 475 -2.99 10.01 -23.96
C HIS A 475 -2.39 9.43 -25.25
N ILE A 476 -1.71 10.27 -26.05
CA ILE A 476 -1.22 9.93 -27.39
C ILE A 476 -0.17 8.81 -27.36
N LEU A 477 0.74 8.88 -26.38
CA LEU A 477 1.79 7.89 -26.20
C LEU A 477 1.32 6.80 -25.24
N THR A 478 1.01 5.62 -25.79
CA THR A 478 0.62 4.44 -25.04
C THR A 478 1.78 3.46 -24.89
N LEU A 479 1.77 2.67 -23.82
CA LEU A 479 2.76 1.66 -23.50
C LEU A 479 2.10 0.28 -23.35
N PRO A 480 2.79 -0.82 -23.70
CA PRO A 480 2.31 -2.16 -23.38
C PRO A 480 2.39 -2.36 -21.85
N GLN A 481 1.22 -2.41 -21.22
CA GLN A 481 1.05 -2.42 -19.76
C GLN A 481 1.78 -3.59 -19.08
N ALA A 482 1.83 -4.75 -19.74
CA ALA A 482 2.53 -5.93 -19.23
C ALA A 482 4.04 -5.73 -18.98
N ASN A 483 4.67 -4.79 -19.71
CA ASN A 483 6.12 -4.56 -19.60
C ASN A 483 6.46 -3.32 -18.76
N TYR A 484 5.53 -2.37 -18.66
CA TYR A 484 5.79 -1.05 -18.07
C TYR A 484 4.89 -0.72 -16.89
N TYR A 485 3.98 -1.61 -16.49
CA TYR A 485 3.01 -1.42 -15.38
C TYR A 485 2.03 -0.24 -15.56
N VAL A 486 2.16 0.49 -16.66
CA VAL A 486 1.31 1.63 -17.02
C VAL A 486 0.90 1.53 -18.49
N SER A 487 -0.35 1.88 -18.80
CA SER A 487 -0.89 1.83 -20.17
C SER A 487 -0.59 3.08 -21.00
N VAL A 488 -0.27 4.18 -20.33
CA VAL A 488 0.00 5.50 -20.94
C VAL A 488 1.28 6.06 -20.34
N VAL A 489 2.11 6.75 -21.15
CA VAL A 489 3.30 7.44 -20.62
C VAL A 489 2.86 8.53 -19.65
N PRO A 490 3.12 8.37 -18.34
CA PRO A 490 2.73 9.38 -17.36
C PRO A 490 3.72 10.55 -17.43
N MET A 491 3.20 11.77 -17.53
CA MET A 491 4.01 12.99 -17.52
C MET A 491 3.62 13.84 -16.31
N SER A 492 4.53 13.96 -15.34
CA SER A 492 4.35 14.87 -14.21
C SER A 492 4.85 16.28 -14.54
N PHE A 493 4.44 17.26 -13.76
CA PHE A 493 4.90 18.64 -13.88
C PHE A 493 5.60 19.10 -12.59
N PRO A 494 6.81 18.57 -12.29
CA PRO A 494 7.57 18.93 -11.11
C PRO A 494 8.20 20.33 -11.30
N VAL A 495 7.47 21.38 -10.98
CA VAL A 495 7.88 22.78 -11.22
C VAL A 495 9.27 23.09 -10.70
N THR A 496 9.60 22.61 -9.49
CA THR A 496 10.91 22.81 -8.86
C THR A 496 12.06 22.19 -9.66
N ALA A 497 11.88 20.94 -10.13
CA ALA A 497 12.89 20.25 -10.94
C ALA A 497 13.04 20.89 -12.33
N LEU A 498 11.93 21.28 -12.98
CA LEU A 498 11.95 21.93 -14.28
C LEU A 498 12.68 23.28 -14.22
N VAL A 499 12.38 24.12 -13.22
CA VAL A 499 13.04 25.41 -13.00
C VAL A 499 14.54 25.21 -12.72
N LEU A 500 14.90 24.19 -11.93
CA LEU A 500 16.29 23.88 -11.60
C LEU A 500 17.08 23.49 -12.85
N VAL A 501 16.51 22.66 -13.73
CA VAL A 501 17.12 22.28 -15.02
C VAL A 501 17.33 23.50 -15.91
N ASP A 502 16.34 24.38 -16.01
CA ASP A 502 16.45 25.61 -16.78
C ASP A 502 17.56 26.53 -16.25
N VAL A 503 17.60 26.76 -14.94
CA VAL A 503 18.63 27.61 -14.32
C VAL A 503 20.02 27.01 -14.54
N CYS A 504 20.19 25.71 -14.32
CA CYS A 504 21.46 25.02 -14.54
C CYS A 504 21.89 25.10 -16.02
N ALA A 505 20.99 24.84 -16.96
CA ALA A 505 21.27 24.92 -18.40
C ALA A 505 21.66 26.34 -18.80
N PHE A 506 20.93 27.36 -18.32
CA PHE A 506 21.26 28.75 -18.58
C PHE A 506 22.65 29.11 -18.08
N VAL A 507 22.97 28.81 -16.83
CA VAL A 507 24.26 29.13 -16.20
C VAL A 507 25.41 28.45 -16.94
N LEU A 508 25.29 27.15 -17.22
CA LEU A 508 26.36 26.39 -17.90
C LEU A 508 26.57 26.86 -19.33
N CYS A 509 25.51 27.10 -20.10
CA CYS A 509 25.60 27.65 -21.43
C CYS A 509 26.19 29.07 -21.42
N PHE A 510 25.82 29.92 -20.46
CA PHE A 510 26.35 31.28 -20.36
C PHE A 510 27.85 31.29 -20.00
N ILE A 511 28.28 30.43 -19.07
CA ILE A 511 29.70 30.26 -18.71
C ILE A 511 30.49 29.79 -19.94
N ALA A 512 29.96 28.85 -20.71
CA ALA A 512 30.60 28.31 -21.89
C ALA A 512 30.84 29.38 -22.99
N LEU A 513 29.99 30.42 -23.07
CA LEU A 513 30.17 31.55 -24.01
C LEU A 513 31.43 32.40 -23.72
N VAL A 514 31.97 32.33 -22.51
CA VAL A 514 33.19 33.09 -22.16
C VAL A 514 34.37 32.61 -23.01
N LEU A 515 34.47 31.30 -23.32
CA LEU A 515 35.55 30.71 -24.12
C LEU A 515 35.64 31.33 -25.54
N PRO A 516 34.58 31.28 -26.39
CA PRO A 516 34.66 31.87 -27.73
C PRO A 516 34.79 33.41 -27.69
N SER A 517 34.29 34.07 -26.62
CA SER A 517 34.48 35.52 -26.48
C SER A 517 35.96 35.96 -26.38
N TYR A 518 36.88 35.05 -25.99
CA TYR A 518 38.30 35.31 -25.94
C TYR A 518 38.91 35.57 -27.33
N MET A 519 38.30 35.05 -28.41
CA MET A 519 38.71 35.33 -29.80
C MET A 519 38.71 36.82 -30.12
N ILE A 520 37.85 37.63 -29.46
CA ILE A 520 37.77 39.08 -29.61
C ILE A 520 39.11 39.76 -29.28
N THR A 521 39.89 39.21 -28.34
CA THR A 521 41.18 39.78 -27.93
C THR A 521 42.23 39.65 -29.02
N ARG A 522 42.15 38.63 -29.90
CA ARG A 522 43.11 38.35 -30.98
C ARG A 522 42.86 39.14 -32.27
N ILE A 523 41.72 39.83 -32.38
CA ILE A 523 41.40 40.66 -33.54
C ILE A 523 42.16 41.97 -33.38
N SER A 524 43.08 42.29 -34.38
CA SER A 524 43.85 43.53 -34.39
C SER A 524 42.96 44.74 -34.77
N PRO A 525 43.29 45.97 -34.29
CA PRO A 525 42.66 47.18 -34.80
C PRO A 525 43.13 47.33 -36.30
N VAL A 526 42.15 47.64 -37.14
CA VAL A 526 42.44 47.91 -38.57
C VAL A 526 42.89 49.37 -38.76
#